data_ff1f133da6675814d062d87d77bfde07
#
_entry.id   ff1f133da6675814d062d87d77bfde07
#
_cell.length_a   1.000
_cell.length_b   1.000
_cell.length_c   1.000
_cell.angle_alpha   90.00
_cell.angle_beta   90.00
_cell.angle_gamma   90.00
#
_symmetry.space_group_name_H-M   'P 1'
#
loop_
_entity.id
_entity.type
_entity.pdbx_description
1 polymer ?
#
loop_
_entity_poly.entity_id
_entity_poly.type
_entity_poly.pdbx_seq_one_letter_code
_entity_poly.pdbx_strand_id
1 'polypeptide(L)'
;MTRDIAGRFNNSYGETFTLPEPIISADIPLLPGLDGRKMSKSYNNFIELFSSEKILQKSLNQIVTDSLLPGDPKGTKDSILFDYFSAFLKKERLDGIKKLFEDGTGWGDLKKMLFDIINDELSPLRDKYENLINNPNTIEEILSEGEKQAVIHAENKIKEVRETVGIKPLHG
;
A
#
# COMPACT_ATOMS: atom_id res chain seq x y z
N MET A 1 2.10 19.32 -2.72
CA MET A 1 2.84 19.69 -3.96
C MET A 1 1.90 19.85 -5.17
N THR A 2 1.22 18.83 -5.69
CA THR A 2 0.32 18.97 -6.87
C THR A 2 -0.76 20.04 -6.68
N ARG A 3 -1.43 20.05 -5.52
CA ARG A 3 -2.42 21.08 -5.16
C ARG A 3 -1.82 22.48 -5.16
N ASP A 4 -0.60 22.64 -4.65
CA ASP A 4 0.05 23.96 -4.57
C ASP A 4 0.45 24.48 -5.97
N ILE A 5 0.88 23.58 -6.86
CA ILE A 5 1.19 23.93 -8.25
C ILE A 5 -0.10 24.37 -8.97
N ALA A 6 -1.16 23.58 -8.88
CA ALA A 6 -2.45 23.90 -9.47
C ALA A 6 -3.01 25.22 -8.94
N GLY A 7 -2.95 25.44 -7.61
CA GLY A 7 -3.40 26.68 -6.97
C GLY A 7 -2.61 27.91 -7.41
N ARG A 8 -1.27 27.81 -7.49
CA ARG A 8 -0.44 28.91 -7.99
C ARG A 8 -0.72 29.24 -9.45
N PHE A 9 -0.92 28.22 -10.28
CA PHE A 9 -1.30 28.44 -11.69
C PHE A 9 -2.64 29.16 -11.78
N ASN A 10 -3.66 28.66 -11.09
CA ASN A 10 -4.99 29.24 -11.11
C ASN A 10 -4.98 30.69 -10.62
N ASN A 11 -4.20 31.01 -9.58
CA ASN A 11 -4.06 32.38 -9.08
C ASN A 11 -3.40 33.34 -10.09
N SER A 12 -2.52 32.82 -10.93
CA SER A 12 -1.77 33.66 -11.89
C SER A 12 -2.49 33.81 -13.23
N TYR A 13 -3.22 32.79 -13.66
CA TYR A 13 -3.76 32.70 -15.01
C TYR A 13 -5.28 32.47 -15.09
N GLY A 14 -5.96 32.34 -13.94
CA GLY A 14 -7.38 31.99 -13.88
C GLY A 14 -7.63 30.51 -13.64
N GLU A 15 -8.86 30.18 -13.27
CA GLU A 15 -9.27 28.80 -12.91
C GLU A 15 -9.19 27.84 -14.10
N THR A 16 -8.07 27.14 -14.20
CA THR A 16 -7.76 26.18 -15.26
C THR A 16 -7.70 24.75 -14.72
N PHE A 17 -7.12 24.56 -13.52
CA PHE A 17 -6.97 23.25 -12.89
C PHE A 17 -7.99 23.06 -11.76
N THR A 18 -8.63 21.89 -11.73
CA THR A 18 -9.32 21.43 -10.54
C THR A 18 -8.30 21.17 -9.43
N LEU A 19 -8.49 21.78 -8.27
CA LEU A 19 -7.58 21.58 -7.13
C LEU A 19 -7.78 20.16 -6.57
N PRO A 20 -6.74 19.32 -6.61
CA PRO A 20 -6.86 17.96 -6.09
C PRO A 20 -7.03 17.97 -4.57
N GLU A 21 -7.88 17.07 -4.07
CA GLU A 21 -8.04 16.83 -2.65
C GLU A 21 -7.44 15.48 -2.26
N PRO A 22 -6.85 15.35 -1.07
CA PRO A 22 -6.33 14.08 -0.62
C PRO A 22 -7.49 13.14 -0.25
N ILE A 23 -7.44 11.91 -0.75
CA ILE A 23 -8.30 10.83 -0.27
C ILE A 23 -7.49 10.06 0.76
N ILE A 24 -7.79 10.29 2.04
CA ILE A 24 -7.14 9.60 3.16
C ILE A 24 -8.21 8.73 3.82
N SER A 25 -8.03 7.41 3.76
CA SER A 25 -8.90 6.50 4.50
C SER A 25 -8.54 6.57 5.98
N ALA A 26 -9.54 6.83 6.82
CA ALA A 26 -9.38 6.82 8.27
C ALA A 26 -9.14 5.40 8.82
N ASP A 27 -9.51 4.39 8.05
CA ASP A 27 -9.49 2.98 8.47
C ASP A 27 -8.20 2.23 8.09
N ILE A 28 -7.26 2.89 7.38
CA ILE A 28 -5.99 2.25 7.00
C ILE A 28 -4.93 2.62 8.03
N PRO A 29 -4.54 1.70 8.91
CA PRO A 29 -3.47 1.95 9.86
C PRO A 29 -2.14 2.16 9.13
N LEU A 30 -1.31 3.04 9.66
CA LEU A 30 0.05 3.21 9.19
C LEU A 30 0.88 2.01 9.70
N LEU A 31 1.19 1.05 8.81
CA LEU A 31 1.97 -0.11 9.17
C LEU A 31 3.44 0.26 9.40
N PRO A 32 3.99 -0.11 10.57
CA PRO A 32 5.43 -0.01 10.81
C PRO A 32 6.18 -1.07 9.99
N GLY A 33 7.48 -0.88 9.81
CA GLY A 33 8.36 -1.93 9.32
C GLY A 33 8.50 -3.08 10.31
N LEU A 34 9.08 -4.19 9.88
CA LEU A 34 9.26 -5.40 10.70
C LEU A 34 10.02 -5.15 12.02
N ASP A 35 10.80 -4.07 12.07
CA ASP A 35 11.60 -3.59 13.19
C ASP A 35 10.96 -2.45 14.00
N GLY A 36 9.71 -2.11 13.69
CA GLY A 36 8.95 -1.04 14.34
C GLY A 36 9.23 0.38 13.81
N ARG A 37 10.26 0.56 12.96
CA ARG A 37 10.54 1.85 12.33
C ARG A 37 9.67 2.04 11.09
N LYS A 38 9.71 3.24 10.51
CA LYS A 38 9.06 3.50 9.21
C LYS A 38 9.56 2.48 8.17
N MET A 39 8.62 1.85 7.47
CA MET A 39 8.91 0.90 6.40
C MET A 39 9.76 1.54 5.30
N SER A 40 10.86 0.91 4.92
CA SER A 40 11.80 1.42 3.90
C SER A 40 12.57 0.29 3.23
N LYS A 41 12.76 0.41 1.91
CA LYS A 41 13.61 -0.51 1.14
C LYS A 41 15.06 -0.48 1.64
N SER A 42 15.59 0.69 2.01
CA SER A 42 16.97 0.84 2.51
C SER A 42 17.21 0.20 3.88
N TYR A 43 16.16 0.00 4.67
CA TYR A 43 16.24 -0.70 5.96
C TYR A 43 15.93 -2.18 5.85
N ASN A 44 15.50 -2.65 4.68
CA ASN A 44 15.07 -4.03 4.46
C ASN A 44 14.07 -4.54 5.51
N ASN A 45 13.16 -3.64 5.95
CA ASN A 45 12.16 -3.88 6.99
C ASN A 45 10.73 -3.91 6.44
N PHE A 46 10.58 -4.25 5.17
CA PHE A 46 9.29 -4.27 4.46
C PHE A 46 8.90 -5.71 4.07
N ILE A 47 7.64 -5.90 3.74
CA ILE A 47 7.10 -7.14 3.20
C ILE A 47 6.84 -6.96 1.71
N GLU A 48 7.43 -7.81 0.88
CA GLU A 48 7.15 -7.87 -0.55
C GLU A 48 5.81 -8.57 -0.79
N LEU A 49 4.86 -7.85 -1.40
CA LEU A 49 3.48 -8.35 -1.60
C LEU A 49 3.40 -9.63 -2.44
N PHE A 50 4.26 -9.74 -3.47
CA PHE A 50 4.22 -10.86 -4.42
C PHE A 50 5.42 -11.79 -4.29
N SER A 51 6.12 -11.75 -3.16
CA SER A 51 7.17 -12.72 -2.88
C SER A 51 6.60 -14.12 -2.64
N SER A 52 7.47 -15.13 -2.79
CA SER A 52 7.08 -16.51 -2.49
C SER A 52 6.66 -16.67 -1.02
N GLU A 53 5.81 -17.67 -0.74
CA GLU A 53 5.38 -18.01 0.62
C GLU A 53 6.54 -18.15 1.60
N LYS A 54 7.63 -18.79 1.15
CA LYS A 54 8.83 -18.95 1.96
C LYS A 54 9.48 -17.62 2.35
N ILE A 55 9.50 -16.65 1.43
CA ILE A 55 10.05 -15.30 1.69
C ILE A 55 9.10 -14.55 2.61
N LEU A 56 7.79 -14.60 2.36
CA LEU A 56 6.78 -13.99 3.22
C LEU A 56 6.89 -14.51 4.66
N GLN A 57 6.94 -15.84 4.84
CA GLN A 57 7.08 -16.46 6.16
C GLN A 57 8.37 -16.02 6.86
N LYS A 58 9.49 -15.99 6.13
CA LYS A 58 10.76 -15.51 6.66
C LYS A 58 10.68 -14.06 7.12
N SER A 59 10.03 -13.19 6.34
CA SER A 59 9.83 -11.78 6.69
C SER A 59 8.98 -11.62 7.94
N LEU A 60 7.84 -12.31 8.02
CA LEU A 60 6.96 -12.24 9.19
C LEU A 60 7.63 -12.78 10.47
N ASN A 61 8.50 -13.78 10.35
CA ASN A 61 9.30 -14.28 11.48
C ASN A 61 10.28 -13.23 12.02
N GLN A 62 10.69 -12.25 11.22
CA GLN A 62 11.58 -11.16 11.62
C GLN A 62 10.86 -10.03 12.38
N ILE A 63 9.52 -10.02 12.43
CA ILE A 63 8.79 -9.05 13.25
C ILE A 63 9.32 -9.08 14.66
N VAL A 64 9.76 -7.92 15.14
CA VAL A 64 10.30 -7.78 16.50
C VAL A 64 9.18 -7.97 17.52
N THR A 65 9.42 -8.81 18.49
CA THR A 65 8.56 -9.08 19.64
C THR A 65 9.39 -8.99 20.92
N ASP A 66 8.74 -8.89 22.06
CA ASP A 66 9.43 -8.95 23.34
C ASP A 66 9.90 -10.39 23.70
N SER A 67 10.44 -10.55 24.89
CA SER A 67 10.97 -11.82 25.41
C SER A 67 9.98 -12.63 26.25
N LEU A 68 8.68 -12.29 26.24
CA LEU A 68 7.65 -13.03 26.99
C LEU A 68 7.54 -14.47 26.49
N LEU A 69 7.45 -15.40 27.42
CA LEU A 69 7.34 -16.82 27.14
C LEU A 69 5.92 -17.23 26.76
N PRO A 70 5.71 -18.40 26.15
CA PRO A 70 4.39 -19.00 26.05
C PRO A 70 3.77 -19.17 27.44
N GLY A 71 2.50 -18.77 27.58
CA GLY A 71 1.78 -18.71 28.86
C GLY A 71 1.80 -17.34 29.52
N ASP A 72 2.74 -16.47 29.20
CA ASP A 72 2.75 -15.09 29.70
C ASP A 72 1.77 -14.22 28.91
N PRO A 73 0.83 -13.51 29.55
CA PRO A 73 -0.06 -12.56 28.88
C PRO A 73 0.70 -11.48 28.13
N LYS A 74 0.29 -11.20 26.90
CA LYS A 74 0.95 -10.25 25.99
C LYS A 74 0.05 -9.02 25.74
N GLY A 75 0.65 -7.83 25.79
CA GLY A 75 -0.02 -6.60 25.44
C GLY A 75 -0.21 -6.45 23.94
N THR A 76 -1.32 -5.84 23.53
CA THR A 76 -1.55 -5.46 22.14
C THR A 76 -1.13 -4.02 21.83
N LYS A 77 -1.00 -3.19 22.86
CA LYS A 77 -0.53 -1.82 22.72
C LYS A 77 0.95 -1.81 22.34
N ASP A 78 1.28 -1.01 21.31
CA ASP A 78 2.63 -0.88 20.77
C ASP A 78 3.23 -2.20 20.23
N SER A 79 2.38 -3.19 19.94
CA SER A 79 2.78 -4.47 19.36
C SER A 79 2.71 -4.42 17.83
N ILE A 80 3.88 -4.44 17.18
CA ILE A 80 4.01 -4.50 15.72
C ILE A 80 3.20 -5.66 15.15
N LEU A 81 3.28 -6.82 15.79
CA LEU A 81 2.56 -8.01 15.35
C LEU A 81 1.03 -7.79 15.40
N PHE A 82 0.53 -7.10 16.42
CA PHE A 82 -0.90 -6.79 16.52
C PHE A 82 -1.34 -5.74 15.50
N ASP A 83 -0.48 -4.77 15.18
CA ASP A 83 -0.73 -3.78 14.13
C ASP A 83 -0.93 -4.46 12.77
N TYR A 84 -0.11 -5.48 12.46
CA TYR A 84 -0.29 -6.28 11.25
C TYR A 84 -1.61 -7.05 11.26
N PHE A 85 -2.00 -7.68 12.36
CA PHE A 85 -3.32 -8.31 12.47
C PHE A 85 -4.45 -7.31 12.24
N SER A 86 -4.34 -6.10 12.79
CA SER A 86 -5.37 -5.07 12.65
C SER A 86 -5.53 -4.56 11.22
N ALA A 87 -4.48 -4.65 10.40
CA ALA A 87 -4.53 -4.25 9.00
C ALA A 87 -5.24 -5.28 8.09
N PHE A 88 -5.23 -6.55 8.47
CA PHE A 88 -5.79 -7.64 7.65
C PHE A 88 -7.12 -8.17 8.18
N LEU A 89 -7.49 -7.86 9.42
CA LEU A 89 -8.67 -8.42 10.06
C LEU A 89 -9.72 -7.36 10.37
N LYS A 90 -10.97 -7.72 10.17
CA LYS A 90 -12.09 -6.94 10.68
C LYS A 90 -12.20 -7.08 12.21
N LYS A 91 -12.89 -6.12 12.84
CA LYS A 91 -12.97 -5.97 14.29
C LYS A 91 -13.36 -7.28 15.01
N GLU A 92 -14.35 -8.00 14.50
CA GLU A 92 -14.85 -9.22 15.13
C GLU A 92 -13.79 -10.33 15.23
N ARG A 93 -12.94 -10.47 14.20
CA ARG A 93 -11.83 -11.44 14.21
C ARG A 93 -10.64 -10.92 15.01
N LEU A 94 -10.42 -9.62 15.02
CA LEU A 94 -9.34 -8.97 15.78
C LEU A 94 -9.54 -9.14 17.30
N ASP A 95 -10.77 -9.08 17.79
CA ASP A 95 -11.09 -9.36 19.20
C ASP A 95 -10.69 -10.78 19.62
N GLY A 96 -10.82 -11.76 18.73
CA GLY A 96 -10.32 -13.12 18.94
C GLY A 96 -8.79 -13.18 19.04
N ILE A 97 -8.08 -12.46 18.18
CA ILE A 97 -6.61 -12.36 18.25
C ILE A 97 -6.16 -11.69 19.56
N LYS A 98 -6.84 -10.61 19.96
CA LYS A 98 -6.55 -9.94 21.23
C LYS A 98 -6.62 -10.90 22.41
N LYS A 99 -7.65 -11.75 22.45
CA LYS A 99 -7.78 -12.78 23.49
C LYS A 99 -6.61 -13.77 23.49
N LEU A 100 -6.12 -14.19 22.31
CA LEU A 100 -4.95 -15.06 22.21
C LEU A 100 -3.68 -14.41 22.78
N PHE A 101 -3.52 -13.10 22.61
CA PHE A 101 -2.44 -12.34 23.25
C PHE A 101 -2.59 -12.35 24.77
N GLU A 102 -3.78 -12.08 25.28
CA GLU A 102 -4.10 -12.08 26.70
C GLU A 102 -3.93 -13.48 27.34
N ASP A 103 -4.28 -14.54 26.61
CA ASP A 103 -4.14 -15.94 27.02
C ASP A 103 -2.67 -16.45 26.96
N GLY A 104 -1.73 -15.62 26.49
CA GLY A 104 -0.31 -15.96 26.48
C GLY A 104 0.13 -16.84 25.32
N THR A 105 -0.59 -16.89 24.20
CA THR A 105 -0.16 -17.64 23.01
C THR A 105 1.27 -17.30 22.62
N GLY A 106 2.08 -18.29 22.26
CA GLY A 106 3.49 -18.10 21.89
C GLY A 106 3.66 -17.21 20.66
N TRP A 107 4.72 -16.40 20.65
CA TRP A 107 5.01 -15.51 19.51
C TRP A 107 5.15 -16.26 18.18
N GLY A 108 5.71 -17.47 18.19
CA GLY A 108 5.83 -18.32 17.00
C GLY A 108 4.46 -18.70 16.42
N ASP A 109 3.51 -19.06 17.29
CA ASP A 109 2.15 -19.46 16.89
C ASP A 109 1.38 -18.24 16.34
N LEU A 110 1.49 -17.10 17.02
CA LEU A 110 0.89 -15.84 16.54
C LEU A 110 1.46 -15.42 15.18
N LYS A 111 2.78 -15.52 14.97
CA LYS A 111 3.39 -15.22 13.67
C LYS A 111 2.95 -16.18 12.57
N LYS A 112 2.76 -17.46 12.92
CA LYS A 112 2.22 -18.46 11.99
C LYS A 112 0.78 -18.14 11.61
N MET A 113 -0.08 -17.79 12.57
CA MET A 113 -1.45 -17.36 12.30
C MET A 113 -1.50 -16.12 11.40
N LEU A 114 -0.62 -15.14 11.66
CA LEU A 114 -0.51 -13.96 10.80
C LEU A 114 -0.08 -14.33 9.38
N PHE A 115 0.88 -15.25 9.26
CA PHE A 115 1.31 -15.75 7.95
C PHE A 115 0.13 -16.39 7.18
N ASP A 116 -0.63 -17.28 7.83
CA ASP A 116 -1.77 -17.95 7.19
C ASP A 116 -2.79 -16.91 6.69
N ILE A 117 -3.14 -15.92 7.51
CA ILE A 117 -4.08 -14.86 7.14
C ILE A 117 -3.58 -14.03 5.95
N ILE A 118 -2.31 -13.59 5.98
CA ILE A 118 -1.72 -12.77 4.91
C ILE A 118 -1.56 -13.60 3.62
N ASN A 119 -1.12 -14.85 3.75
CA ASN A 119 -0.90 -15.71 2.60
C ASN A 119 -2.21 -16.07 1.89
N ASP A 120 -3.29 -16.32 2.63
CA ASP A 120 -4.63 -16.55 2.06
C ASP A 120 -5.10 -15.34 1.23
N GLU A 121 -4.84 -14.13 1.69
CA GLU A 121 -5.19 -12.89 0.99
C GLU A 121 -4.29 -12.65 -0.24
N LEU A 122 -2.98 -12.90 -0.12
CA LEU A 122 -2.01 -12.58 -1.16
C LEU A 122 -1.82 -13.69 -2.21
N SER A 123 -2.09 -14.96 -1.89
CA SER A 123 -1.87 -16.07 -2.81
C SER A 123 -2.57 -15.88 -4.16
N PRO A 124 -3.88 -15.56 -4.25
CA PRO A 124 -4.54 -15.37 -5.53
C PRO A 124 -4.03 -14.15 -6.30
N LEU A 125 -3.46 -13.15 -5.61
CA LEU A 125 -2.85 -11.98 -6.23
C LEU A 125 -1.45 -12.30 -6.76
N ARG A 126 -0.71 -13.16 -6.06
CA ARG A 126 0.60 -13.68 -6.49
C ARG A 126 0.47 -14.47 -7.79
N ASP A 127 -0.52 -15.35 -7.87
CA ASP A 127 -0.78 -16.13 -9.08
C ASP A 127 -1.07 -15.23 -10.29
N LYS A 128 -1.86 -14.16 -10.09
CA LYS A 128 -2.10 -13.16 -11.13
C LYS A 128 -0.83 -12.41 -11.52
N TYR A 129 -0.01 -12.03 -10.55
CA TYR A 129 1.25 -11.35 -10.77
C TYR A 129 2.21 -12.24 -11.59
N GLU A 130 2.38 -13.50 -11.21
CA GLU A 130 3.22 -14.46 -11.93
C GLU A 130 2.72 -14.68 -13.36
N ASN A 131 1.41 -14.79 -13.55
CA ASN A 131 0.83 -14.90 -14.88
C ASN A 131 1.14 -13.67 -15.74
N LEU A 132 1.01 -12.46 -15.21
CA LEU A 132 1.33 -11.23 -15.95
C LEU A 132 2.82 -11.12 -16.27
N ILE A 133 3.72 -11.45 -15.35
CA ILE A 133 5.17 -11.44 -15.60
C ILE A 133 5.57 -12.42 -16.70
N ASN A 134 4.92 -13.58 -16.75
CA ASN A 134 5.16 -14.58 -17.77
C ASN A 134 4.52 -14.26 -19.14
N ASN A 135 3.65 -13.25 -19.20
CA ASN A 135 2.94 -12.81 -20.40
C ASN A 135 3.09 -11.29 -20.63
N PRO A 136 4.29 -10.79 -20.94
CA PRO A 136 4.55 -9.36 -21.07
C PRO A 136 3.68 -8.68 -22.13
N ASN A 137 3.31 -9.36 -23.19
CA ASN A 137 2.44 -8.81 -24.24
C ASN A 137 1.09 -8.34 -23.67
N THR A 138 0.52 -9.06 -22.71
CA THR A 138 -0.72 -8.66 -22.04
C THR A 138 -0.53 -7.35 -21.28
N ILE A 139 0.63 -7.15 -20.66
CA ILE A 139 0.97 -5.89 -19.96
C ILE A 139 1.07 -4.74 -20.98
N GLU A 140 1.74 -4.98 -22.11
CA GLU A 140 1.89 -3.99 -23.19
C GLU A 140 0.53 -3.58 -23.78
N GLU A 141 -0.37 -4.52 -24.00
CA GLU A 141 -1.74 -4.26 -24.47
C GLU A 141 -2.52 -3.38 -23.48
N ILE A 142 -2.47 -3.71 -22.17
CA ILE A 142 -3.14 -2.93 -21.12
C ILE A 142 -2.55 -1.51 -21.05
N LEU A 143 -1.23 -1.38 -21.11
CA LEU A 143 -0.55 -0.09 -21.07
C LEU A 143 -0.88 0.75 -22.31
N SER A 144 -0.88 0.15 -23.52
CA SER A 144 -1.22 0.84 -24.76
C SER A 144 -2.66 1.34 -24.76
N GLU A 145 -3.61 0.55 -24.25
CA GLU A 145 -4.99 0.99 -24.14
C GLU A 145 -5.14 2.11 -23.10
N GLY A 146 -4.47 1.99 -21.95
CA GLY A 146 -4.45 3.03 -20.93
C GLY A 146 -3.81 4.33 -21.43
N GLU A 147 -2.75 4.25 -22.22
CA GLU A 147 -2.09 5.39 -22.87
C GLU A 147 -3.06 6.17 -23.77
N LYS A 148 -3.82 5.49 -24.63
CA LYS A 148 -4.80 6.12 -25.50
C LYS A 148 -5.80 6.97 -24.71
N GLN A 149 -6.31 6.42 -23.61
CA GLN A 149 -7.25 7.12 -22.74
C GLN A 149 -6.59 8.31 -22.01
N ALA A 150 -5.38 8.12 -21.51
CA ALA A 150 -4.64 9.17 -20.81
C ALA A 150 -4.25 10.33 -21.74
N VAL A 151 -3.83 10.04 -22.99
CA VAL A 151 -3.47 11.03 -24.00
C VAL A 151 -4.64 11.96 -24.32
N ILE A 152 -5.85 11.42 -24.51
CA ILE A 152 -7.04 12.24 -24.79
C ILE A 152 -7.27 13.29 -23.68
N HIS A 153 -7.18 12.88 -22.41
CA HIS A 153 -7.35 13.80 -21.29
C HIS A 153 -6.20 14.79 -21.17
N ALA A 154 -4.97 14.32 -21.35
CA ALA A 154 -3.77 15.16 -21.26
C ALA A 154 -3.72 16.21 -22.36
N GLU A 155 -4.03 15.86 -23.62
CA GLU A 155 -4.03 16.77 -24.76
C GLU A 155 -5.09 17.86 -24.61
N ASN A 156 -6.29 17.49 -24.18
CA ASN A 156 -7.34 18.47 -23.93
C ASN A 156 -6.94 19.48 -22.85
N LYS A 157 -6.35 18.98 -21.76
CA LYS A 157 -5.90 19.85 -20.67
C LYS A 157 -4.72 20.71 -21.06
N ILE A 158 -3.71 20.17 -21.76
CA ILE A 158 -2.56 20.97 -22.18
C ILE A 158 -2.92 22.03 -23.22
N LYS A 159 -3.94 21.78 -24.06
CA LYS A 159 -4.49 22.79 -24.97
C LYS A 159 -5.07 23.96 -24.19
N GLU A 160 -5.93 23.68 -23.21
CA GLU A 160 -6.51 24.69 -22.34
C GLU A 160 -5.43 25.52 -21.60
N VAL A 161 -4.42 24.83 -21.04
CA VAL A 161 -3.29 25.48 -20.35
C VAL A 161 -2.53 26.40 -21.30
N ARG A 162 -2.21 25.96 -22.51
CA ARG A 162 -1.51 26.77 -23.53
C ARG A 162 -2.30 28.01 -23.92
N GLU A 163 -3.60 27.86 -24.14
CA GLU A 163 -4.50 28.99 -24.45
C GLU A 163 -4.51 30.00 -23.29
N THR A 164 -4.60 29.52 -22.06
CA THR A 164 -4.64 30.37 -20.85
C THR A 164 -3.35 31.18 -20.65
N VAL A 165 -2.18 30.60 -20.93
CA VAL A 165 -0.88 31.32 -20.84
C VAL A 165 -0.51 32.07 -22.12
N GLY A 166 -1.38 32.10 -23.13
CA GLY A 166 -1.16 32.84 -24.38
C GLY A 166 -0.25 32.15 -25.40
N ILE A 167 0.06 30.86 -25.23
CA ILE A 167 0.81 30.06 -26.20
C ILE A 167 -0.13 29.60 -27.32
N LYS A 168 0.01 30.16 -28.51
CA LYS A 168 -0.76 29.74 -29.68
C LYS A 168 0.10 28.83 -30.57
N PRO A 169 -0.52 27.89 -31.32
CA PRO A 169 0.20 27.15 -32.37
C PRO A 169 0.81 28.14 -33.36
N LEU A 170 2.07 27.90 -33.80
CA LEU A 170 2.77 28.74 -34.75
C LEU A 170 2.17 28.66 -36.16
N HIS A 171 1.38 27.61 -36.44
CA HIS A 171 0.65 27.44 -37.70
C HIS A 171 -0.70 26.82 -37.40
N GLY A 172 -1.77 27.50 -37.84
CA GLY A 172 -3.11 26.95 -37.93
C GLY A 172 -3.28 26.20 -39.24
#